data_e1186b1388ea6b7ff16f09746ab92d50
#
_entry.id   e1186b1388ea6b7ff16f09746ab92d50
#
_cell.length_a   1.000
_cell.length_b   1.000
_cell.length_c   1.000
_cell.angle_alpha   90.00
_cell.angle_beta   90.00
_cell.angle_gamma   90.00
#
_symmetry.space_group_name_H-M   'P 1'
#
loop_
_entity.id
_entity.type
_entity.pdbx_description
1 polymer ?
#
loop_
_entity_poly.entity_id
_entity_poly.type
_entity_poly.pdbx_seq_one_letter_code
_entity_poly.pdbx_strand_id
1 'polypeptide(L)'
;AIATAKRLGAVIEASDVRPAVKEQIESLGAKFVDVPFETDEERECAVGVGGYARPMPASWMERQAKAVHERAKQADIVITTALIPGRKAPTLLHEATVAEMKPGSVVIDLAAIQGGNCPLTELDKVVTKHGVTLVGHGNLPALVAADASALYARNLLDFLKLVIDPSGAFHLNLEDDIVAACLMCKGGEIVRVNK
;
A
#
# COMPACT_ATOMS: atom_id res chain seq x y z
N ALA A 1 3.73 9.16 2.86
CA ALA A 1 3.50 9.20 4.32
C ALA A 1 4.83 9.42 5.07
N ILE A 2 5.86 8.56 4.91
CA ILE A 2 7.12 8.62 5.69
C ILE A 2 7.77 10.00 5.62
N ALA A 3 8.07 10.51 4.43
CA ALA A 3 8.73 11.81 4.27
C ALA A 3 7.93 12.98 4.88
N THR A 4 6.60 12.93 4.77
CA THR A 4 5.73 13.97 5.35
C THR A 4 5.73 13.89 6.87
N ALA A 5 5.57 12.70 7.45
CA ALA A 5 5.61 12.51 8.89
C ALA A 5 6.97 12.90 9.48
N LYS A 6 8.08 12.60 8.78
CA LYS A 6 9.43 13.02 9.18
C LYS A 6 9.57 14.53 9.24
N ARG A 7 9.05 15.27 8.26
CA ARG A 7 9.05 16.73 8.25
C ARG A 7 8.24 17.32 9.40
N LEU A 8 7.23 16.61 9.87
CA LEU A 8 6.42 16.99 11.04
C LEU A 8 7.07 16.59 12.39
N GLY A 9 8.28 16.01 12.36
CA GLY A 9 9.02 15.66 13.57
C GLY A 9 8.65 14.29 14.16
N ALA A 10 7.90 13.44 13.43
CA ALA A 10 7.54 12.12 13.92
C ALA A 10 8.75 11.17 13.94
N VAL A 11 8.75 10.26 14.93
CA VAL A 11 9.59 9.05 14.93
C VAL A 11 8.81 7.97 14.17
N ILE A 12 9.43 7.42 13.12
CA ILE A 12 8.73 6.56 12.17
C ILE A 12 9.35 5.18 12.15
N GLU A 13 8.51 4.18 12.29
CA GLU A 13 8.82 2.80 11.98
C GLU A 13 7.93 2.34 10.82
N ALA A 14 8.48 1.52 9.93
CA ALA A 14 7.71 1.02 8.78
C ALA A 14 8.04 -0.45 8.52
N SER A 15 7.05 -1.19 8.06
CA SER A 15 7.16 -2.60 7.67
C SER A 15 6.67 -2.79 6.24
N ASP A 16 7.38 -3.58 5.47
CA ASP A 16 6.98 -4.05 4.14
C ASP A 16 7.52 -5.47 3.97
N VAL A 17 6.80 -6.30 3.22
CA VAL A 17 7.22 -7.68 2.94
C VAL A 17 8.36 -7.73 1.92
N ARG A 18 8.49 -6.72 1.06
CA ARG A 18 9.44 -6.69 -0.05
C ARG A 18 10.83 -6.23 0.41
N PRO A 19 11.90 -7.03 0.22
CA PRO A 19 13.25 -6.66 0.65
C PRO A 19 13.76 -5.36 0.02
N ALA A 20 13.44 -5.12 -1.25
CA ALA A 20 13.88 -3.95 -2.00
C ALA A 20 13.35 -2.61 -1.44
N VAL A 21 12.32 -2.64 -0.60
CA VAL A 21 11.72 -1.44 0.00
C VAL A 21 12.47 -0.99 1.25
N LYS A 22 13.26 -1.87 1.88
CA LYS A 22 13.99 -1.56 3.12
C LYS A 22 14.89 -0.33 2.97
N GLU A 23 15.75 -0.32 1.97
CA GLU A 23 16.66 0.82 1.72
C GLU A 23 15.88 2.11 1.42
N GLN A 24 14.76 2.01 0.71
CA GLN A 24 13.91 3.17 0.43
C GLN A 24 13.30 3.75 1.70
N ILE A 25 12.83 2.92 2.62
CA ILE A 25 12.28 3.31 3.91
C ILE A 25 13.36 4.00 4.76
N GLU A 26 14.53 3.39 4.85
CA GLU A 26 15.65 3.89 5.65
C GLU A 26 16.22 5.20 5.07
N SER A 27 16.27 5.34 3.75
CA SER A 27 16.70 6.57 3.07
C SER A 27 15.78 7.77 3.37
N LEU A 28 14.50 7.51 3.65
CA LEU A 28 13.54 8.52 4.08
C LEU A 28 13.62 8.85 5.57
N GLY A 29 14.52 8.18 6.31
CA GLY A 29 14.77 8.41 7.73
C GLY A 29 13.80 7.70 8.67
N ALA A 30 13.11 6.66 8.21
CA ALA A 30 12.33 5.75 9.05
C ALA A 30 13.16 4.52 9.43
N LYS A 31 12.80 3.89 10.56
CA LYS A 31 13.36 2.61 10.96
C LYS A 31 12.56 1.48 10.33
N PHE A 32 13.24 0.55 9.67
CA PHE A 32 12.60 -0.63 9.13
C PHE A 32 12.31 -1.66 10.24
N VAL A 33 11.08 -2.17 10.30
CA VAL A 33 10.70 -3.28 11.17
C VAL A 33 11.00 -4.58 10.42
N ASP A 34 12.16 -5.12 10.70
CA ASP A 34 12.67 -6.31 10.02
C ASP A 34 12.02 -7.59 10.55
N VAL A 35 11.58 -8.43 9.64
CA VAL A 35 11.10 -9.79 9.92
C VAL A 35 11.98 -10.75 9.10
N PRO A 36 12.94 -11.43 9.72
CA PRO A 36 13.89 -12.28 9.02
C PRO A 36 13.21 -13.38 8.21
N PHE A 37 13.76 -13.66 7.02
CA PHE A 37 13.39 -14.82 6.23
C PHE A 37 14.18 -16.04 6.74
N GLU A 38 13.49 -17.10 7.11
CA GLU A 38 14.08 -18.32 7.63
C GLU A 38 14.25 -19.39 6.55
N THR A 39 13.49 -19.29 5.45
CA THR A 39 13.53 -20.24 4.34
C THR A 39 13.74 -19.54 2.99
N ASP A 40 14.21 -20.29 1.99
CA ASP A 40 14.37 -19.79 0.63
C ASP A 40 13.01 -19.51 -0.02
N GLU A 41 11.98 -20.32 0.31
CA GLU A 41 10.60 -20.08 -0.13
C GLU A 41 10.10 -18.70 0.32
N GLU A 42 10.36 -18.30 1.56
CA GLU A 42 9.99 -16.98 2.06
C GLU A 42 10.67 -15.85 1.28
N ARG A 43 11.97 -16.02 0.95
CA ARG A 43 12.72 -15.04 0.13
C ARG A 43 12.15 -14.92 -1.27
N GLU A 44 11.87 -16.05 -1.93
CA GLU A 44 11.27 -16.08 -3.27
C GLU A 44 9.88 -15.44 -3.29
N CYS A 45 9.04 -15.71 -2.30
CA CYS A 45 7.72 -15.10 -2.16
C CYS A 45 7.83 -13.57 -1.99
N ALA A 46 8.78 -13.10 -1.18
CA ALA A 46 8.98 -11.68 -0.90
C ALA A 46 9.48 -10.90 -2.13
N VAL A 47 10.34 -11.49 -2.96
CA VAL A 47 10.79 -10.90 -4.23
C VAL A 47 9.63 -10.78 -5.21
N GLY A 48 8.77 -11.78 -5.28
CA GLY A 48 7.53 -11.76 -6.05
C GLY A 48 7.70 -11.56 -7.56
N VAL A 49 6.70 -10.96 -8.19
CA VAL A 49 6.68 -10.67 -9.63
C VAL A 49 6.04 -9.30 -9.86
N GLY A 50 6.62 -8.50 -10.76
CA GLY A 50 6.04 -7.19 -11.14
C GLY A 50 5.96 -6.18 -9.98
N GLY A 51 6.85 -6.27 -8.99
CA GLY A 51 6.87 -5.37 -7.83
C GLY A 51 5.88 -5.73 -6.72
N TYR A 52 5.14 -6.83 -6.86
CA TYR A 52 4.24 -7.36 -5.83
C TYR A 52 4.80 -8.64 -5.24
N ALA A 53 4.80 -8.74 -3.91
CA ALA A 53 5.12 -10.00 -3.24
C ALA A 53 4.05 -11.06 -3.54
N ARG A 54 4.47 -12.34 -3.60
CA ARG A 54 3.52 -13.46 -3.59
C ARG A 54 2.94 -13.62 -2.18
N PRO A 55 1.86 -14.39 -2.01
CA PRO A 55 1.38 -14.77 -0.68
C PRO A 55 2.52 -15.39 0.13
N MET A 56 2.79 -14.81 1.30
CA MET A 56 3.84 -15.30 2.18
C MET A 56 3.41 -16.56 2.92
N PRO A 57 4.33 -17.48 3.25
CA PRO A 57 4.06 -18.62 4.11
C PRO A 57 3.48 -18.21 5.47
N ALA A 58 2.62 -19.05 6.03
CA ALA A 58 1.95 -18.77 7.30
C ALA A 58 2.92 -18.51 8.46
N SER A 59 4.04 -19.25 8.52
CA SER A 59 5.10 -19.07 9.52
C SER A 59 5.69 -17.67 9.51
N TRP A 60 5.95 -17.11 8.32
CA TRP A 60 6.44 -15.74 8.19
C TRP A 60 5.37 -14.72 8.58
N MET A 61 4.12 -14.95 8.15
CA MET A 61 3.00 -14.08 8.49
C MET A 61 2.76 -13.99 10.01
N GLU A 62 2.93 -15.09 10.73
CA GLU A 62 2.84 -15.10 12.20
C GLU A 62 3.96 -14.27 12.84
N ARG A 63 5.20 -14.39 12.36
CA ARG A 63 6.32 -13.57 12.84
C ARG A 63 6.11 -12.09 12.53
N GLN A 64 5.59 -11.78 11.33
CA GLN A 64 5.25 -10.40 10.95
C GLN A 64 4.15 -9.85 11.85
N ALA A 65 3.07 -10.60 12.05
CA ALA A 65 1.96 -10.17 12.90
C ALA A 65 2.42 -9.86 14.32
N LYS A 66 3.33 -10.67 14.89
CA LYS A 66 3.94 -10.43 16.20
C LYS A 66 4.80 -9.16 16.20
N ALA A 67 5.64 -8.98 15.19
CA ALA A 67 6.49 -7.78 15.09
C ALA A 67 5.64 -6.51 14.96
N VAL A 68 4.61 -6.53 14.11
CA VAL A 68 3.66 -5.42 13.94
C VAL A 68 2.90 -5.13 15.23
N HIS A 69 2.42 -6.17 15.92
CA HIS A 69 1.73 -6.03 17.20
C HIS A 69 2.58 -5.28 18.23
N GLU A 70 3.83 -5.69 18.43
CA GLU A 70 4.74 -5.07 19.41
C GLU A 70 5.03 -3.59 19.09
N ARG A 71 5.05 -3.21 17.82
CA ARG A 71 5.26 -1.81 17.41
C ARG A 71 3.98 -1.00 17.48
N ALA A 72 2.86 -1.56 17.01
CA ALA A 72 1.57 -0.88 17.01
C ALA A 72 1.09 -0.50 18.41
N LYS A 73 1.32 -1.35 19.42
CA LYS A 73 0.99 -1.04 20.83
C LYS A 73 1.63 0.26 21.33
N GLN A 74 2.80 0.61 20.81
CA GLN A 74 3.55 1.79 21.22
C GLN A 74 3.32 3.00 20.32
N ALA A 75 2.66 2.80 19.17
CA ALA A 75 2.43 3.84 18.20
C ALA A 75 1.29 4.78 18.62
N ASP A 76 1.44 6.05 18.28
CA ASP A 76 0.36 7.05 18.42
C ASP A 76 -0.49 7.10 17.15
N ILE A 77 0.13 6.82 15.99
CA ILE A 77 -0.55 6.76 14.68
C ILE A 77 -0.08 5.53 13.92
N VAL A 78 -1.02 4.74 13.42
CA VAL A 78 -0.77 3.62 12.51
C VAL A 78 -1.42 3.91 11.16
N ILE A 79 -0.67 3.77 10.07
CA ILE A 79 -1.18 3.94 8.71
C ILE A 79 -0.96 2.61 7.97
N THR A 80 -2.03 1.99 7.51
CA THR A 80 -1.98 0.74 6.75
C THR A 80 -2.32 0.98 5.29
N THR A 81 -1.51 0.41 4.39
CA THR A 81 -1.59 0.66 2.94
C THR A 81 -1.52 -0.60 2.10
N ALA A 82 -1.65 -1.79 2.68
CA ALA A 82 -1.56 -3.05 1.94
C ALA A 82 -2.84 -3.30 1.15
N LEU A 83 -2.82 -2.89 -0.10
CA LEU A 83 -3.94 -3.01 -1.03
C LEU A 83 -3.50 -3.88 -2.20
N ILE A 84 -4.27 -4.95 -2.47
CA ILE A 84 -4.04 -5.85 -3.60
C ILE A 84 -5.18 -5.62 -4.59
N PRO A 85 -4.91 -5.13 -5.81
CA PRO A 85 -5.95 -4.87 -6.79
C PRO A 85 -6.85 -6.10 -7.05
N GLY A 86 -8.17 -5.91 -6.96
CA GLY A 86 -9.16 -6.96 -7.24
C GLY A 86 -9.29 -8.06 -6.18
N ARG A 87 -8.61 -7.94 -5.04
CA ARG A 87 -8.67 -8.93 -3.94
C ARG A 87 -8.94 -8.24 -2.61
N LYS A 88 -9.45 -9.01 -1.65
CA LYS A 88 -9.58 -8.54 -0.27
C LYS A 88 -8.21 -8.18 0.30
N ALA A 89 -8.14 -7.06 1.00
CA ALA A 89 -6.93 -6.61 1.67
C ALA A 89 -6.47 -7.63 2.75
N PRO A 90 -5.16 -7.83 2.92
CA PRO A 90 -4.65 -8.69 4.00
C PRO A 90 -4.88 -8.04 5.35
N THR A 91 -5.14 -8.84 6.38
CA THR A 91 -5.19 -8.36 7.76
C THR A 91 -3.77 -8.13 8.25
N LEU A 92 -3.45 -6.88 8.60
CA LEU A 92 -2.16 -6.48 9.18
C LEU A 92 -2.27 -6.12 10.65
N LEU A 93 -3.39 -5.53 11.07
CA LEU A 93 -3.64 -5.07 12.43
C LEU A 93 -4.84 -5.83 13.00
N HIS A 94 -4.58 -6.80 13.84
CA HIS A 94 -5.61 -7.61 14.48
C HIS A 94 -6.34 -6.84 15.58
N GLU A 95 -7.59 -7.22 15.88
CA GLU A 95 -8.38 -6.63 16.97
C GLU A 95 -7.65 -6.64 18.31
N ALA A 96 -7.00 -7.77 18.65
CA ALA A 96 -6.20 -7.88 19.87
C ALA A 96 -5.09 -6.81 19.93
N THR A 97 -4.49 -6.46 18.80
CA THR A 97 -3.49 -5.39 18.73
C THR A 97 -4.11 -4.03 19.01
N VAL A 98 -5.26 -3.74 18.40
CA VAL A 98 -5.97 -2.48 18.63
C VAL A 98 -6.39 -2.32 20.08
N ALA A 99 -6.83 -3.41 20.73
CA ALA A 99 -7.21 -3.41 22.13
C ALA A 99 -6.04 -3.07 23.09
N GLU A 100 -4.80 -3.33 22.67
CA GLU A 100 -3.59 -3.05 23.44
C GLU A 100 -2.90 -1.72 23.03
N MET A 101 -3.40 -1.03 22.01
CA MET A 101 -2.89 0.30 21.63
C MET A 101 -3.23 1.34 22.69
N LYS A 102 -2.45 2.43 22.68
CA LYS A 102 -2.68 3.55 23.61
C LYS A 102 -4.06 4.17 23.35
N PRO A 103 -4.87 4.43 24.38
CA PRO A 103 -6.10 5.21 24.24
C PRO A 103 -5.79 6.59 23.60
N GLY A 104 -6.61 6.99 22.63
CA GLY A 104 -6.42 8.21 21.86
C GLY A 104 -5.52 8.05 20.63
N SER A 105 -4.90 6.90 20.41
CA SER A 105 -4.19 6.63 19.16
C SER A 105 -5.13 6.52 17.96
N VAL A 106 -4.56 6.66 16.76
CA VAL A 106 -5.31 6.71 15.50
C VAL A 106 -4.81 5.66 14.53
N VAL A 107 -5.71 4.91 13.93
CA VAL A 107 -5.45 4.00 12.81
C VAL A 107 -6.09 4.55 11.55
N ILE A 108 -5.30 4.75 10.48
CA ILE A 108 -5.81 5.14 9.16
C ILE A 108 -5.63 3.97 8.22
N ASP A 109 -6.74 3.38 7.81
CA ASP A 109 -6.75 2.20 6.95
C ASP A 109 -7.09 2.58 5.51
N LEU A 110 -6.04 2.69 4.66
CA LEU A 110 -6.19 3.04 3.25
C LEU A 110 -6.79 1.90 2.42
N ALA A 111 -6.82 0.69 2.95
CA ALA A 111 -7.37 -0.48 2.28
C ALA A 111 -8.86 -0.71 2.59
N ALA A 112 -9.53 0.21 3.31
CA ALA A 112 -10.92 0.07 3.75
C ALA A 112 -11.89 -0.31 2.62
N ILE A 113 -11.68 0.24 1.41
CA ILE A 113 -12.50 -0.08 0.22
C ILE A 113 -12.42 -1.55 -0.21
N GLN A 114 -11.36 -2.26 0.18
CA GLN A 114 -11.16 -3.69 -0.12
C GLN A 114 -11.24 -4.55 1.15
N GLY A 115 -12.02 -4.13 2.12
CA GLY A 115 -12.27 -4.86 3.36
C GLY A 115 -11.33 -4.53 4.51
N GLY A 116 -10.37 -3.61 4.28
CA GLY A 116 -9.47 -3.09 5.30
C GLY A 116 -8.31 -4.00 5.71
N ASN A 117 -7.25 -3.39 6.20
CA ASN A 117 -6.13 -4.09 6.84
C ASN A 117 -6.38 -4.32 8.34
N CYS A 118 -7.43 -3.75 8.90
CA CYS A 118 -7.89 -3.94 10.28
C CYS A 118 -9.36 -4.39 10.26
N PRO A 119 -9.73 -5.52 10.88
CA PRO A 119 -11.13 -6.00 10.92
C PRO A 119 -12.11 -5.05 11.61
N LEU A 120 -11.61 -4.15 12.45
CA LEU A 120 -12.43 -3.15 13.14
C LEU A 120 -12.70 -1.90 12.31
N THR A 121 -12.06 -1.76 11.13
CA THR A 121 -12.30 -0.66 10.20
C THR A 121 -13.69 -0.77 9.58
N GLU A 122 -14.43 0.33 9.59
CA GLU A 122 -15.72 0.45 8.93
C GLU A 122 -15.59 1.40 7.73
N LEU A 123 -15.98 0.93 6.53
CA LEU A 123 -15.88 1.71 5.29
C LEU A 123 -16.64 3.02 5.41
N ASP A 124 -16.01 4.12 4.96
CA ASP A 124 -16.52 5.50 4.96
C ASP A 124 -16.93 6.05 6.33
N LYS A 125 -16.36 5.44 7.40
CA LYS A 125 -16.63 5.91 8.77
C LYS A 125 -15.34 6.20 9.52
N VAL A 126 -15.50 7.01 10.57
CA VAL A 126 -14.56 7.18 11.67
C VAL A 126 -15.22 6.61 12.90
N VAL A 127 -14.64 5.56 13.46
CA VAL A 127 -15.19 4.85 14.63
C VAL A 127 -14.16 4.77 15.74
N THR A 128 -14.61 4.68 16.98
CA THR A 128 -13.74 4.46 18.13
C THR A 128 -13.98 3.07 18.69
N LYS A 129 -12.93 2.25 18.74
CA LYS A 129 -12.93 0.90 19.33
C LYS A 129 -11.76 0.78 20.30
N HIS A 130 -11.99 0.28 21.49
CA HIS A 130 -10.97 0.14 22.53
C HIS A 130 -10.23 1.45 22.87
N GLY A 131 -10.89 2.61 22.70
CA GLY A 131 -10.27 3.93 22.89
C GLY A 131 -9.38 4.39 21.73
N VAL A 132 -9.28 3.63 20.63
CA VAL A 132 -8.52 3.93 19.42
C VAL A 132 -9.48 4.43 18.33
N THR A 133 -9.10 5.50 17.65
CA THR A 133 -9.87 6.04 16.52
C THR A 133 -9.45 5.33 15.23
N LEU A 134 -10.39 4.68 14.55
CA LEU A 134 -10.16 4.03 13.26
C LEU A 134 -10.81 4.84 12.15
N VAL A 135 -10.02 5.19 11.14
CA VAL A 135 -10.44 5.99 9.98
C VAL A 135 -10.47 5.09 8.76
N GLY A 136 -11.68 4.83 8.23
CA GLY A 136 -11.91 3.93 7.10
C GLY A 136 -12.42 4.64 5.85
N HIS A 137 -12.00 5.88 5.56
CA HIS A 137 -12.42 6.59 4.36
C HIS A 137 -11.98 5.87 3.09
N GLY A 138 -12.94 5.48 2.24
CA GLY A 138 -12.68 4.80 0.97
C GLY A 138 -12.10 5.72 -0.11
N ASN A 139 -12.31 7.03 0.00
CA ASN A 139 -11.80 8.02 -0.96
C ASN A 139 -11.05 9.17 -0.26
N LEU A 140 -9.92 8.85 0.35
CA LEU A 140 -9.02 9.85 0.97
C LEU A 140 -8.53 10.93 -0.02
N PRO A 141 -8.22 10.61 -1.30
CA PRO A 141 -7.82 11.63 -2.28
C PRO A 141 -8.84 12.76 -2.45
N ALA A 142 -10.13 12.50 -2.26
CA ALA A 142 -11.18 13.52 -2.35
C ALA A 142 -11.08 14.58 -1.24
N LEU A 143 -10.48 14.26 -0.10
CA LEU A 143 -10.26 15.21 1.00
C LEU A 143 -9.14 16.23 0.71
N VAL A 144 -8.29 15.94 -0.28
CA VAL A 144 -7.18 16.78 -0.76
C VAL A 144 -7.22 16.87 -2.29
N ALA A 145 -8.41 17.15 -2.83
CA ALA A 145 -8.75 17.00 -4.25
C ALA A 145 -7.80 17.76 -5.20
N ALA A 146 -7.38 18.96 -4.85
CA ALA A 146 -6.48 19.76 -5.69
C ALA A 146 -5.12 19.08 -5.86
N ASP A 147 -4.50 18.65 -4.77
CA ASP A 147 -3.18 17.99 -4.78
C ASP A 147 -3.28 16.60 -5.44
N ALA A 148 -4.32 15.84 -5.09
CA ALA A 148 -4.55 14.51 -5.66
C ALA A 148 -4.75 14.60 -7.18
N SER A 149 -5.53 15.56 -7.68
CA SER A 149 -5.76 15.79 -9.10
C SER A 149 -4.49 16.22 -9.82
N ALA A 150 -3.69 17.10 -9.22
CA ALA A 150 -2.43 17.55 -9.82
C ALA A 150 -1.42 16.39 -9.97
N LEU A 151 -1.30 15.52 -8.96
CA LEU A 151 -0.44 14.34 -9.00
C LEU A 151 -0.93 13.31 -10.03
N TYR A 152 -2.24 13.07 -10.07
CA TYR A 152 -2.84 12.17 -11.06
C TYR A 152 -2.67 12.68 -12.50
N ALA A 153 -2.89 13.97 -12.73
CA ALA A 153 -2.68 14.61 -14.03
C ALA A 153 -1.22 14.47 -14.51
N ARG A 154 -0.25 14.55 -13.61
CA ARG A 154 1.17 14.31 -13.95
C ARG A 154 1.39 12.88 -14.43
N ASN A 155 0.84 11.88 -13.74
CA ASN A 155 0.94 10.49 -14.17
C ASN A 155 0.30 10.26 -15.55
N LEU A 156 -0.86 10.88 -15.81
CA LEU A 156 -1.49 10.82 -17.12
C LEU A 156 -0.62 11.48 -18.20
N LEU A 157 -0.03 12.63 -17.90
CA LEU A 157 0.87 13.32 -18.82
C LEU A 157 2.11 12.47 -19.16
N ASP A 158 2.69 11.81 -18.16
CA ASP A 158 3.85 10.94 -18.37
C ASP A 158 3.46 9.70 -19.20
N PHE A 159 2.28 9.12 -18.98
CA PHE A 159 1.76 8.05 -19.84
C PHE A 159 1.51 8.54 -21.28
N LEU A 160 0.94 9.73 -21.47
CA LEU A 160 0.70 10.30 -22.80
C LEU A 160 1.99 10.46 -23.61
N LYS A 161 3.13 10.75 -22.98
CA LYS A 161 4.43 10.84 -23.65
C LYS A 161 4.91 9.50 -24.23
N LEU A 162 4.38 8.38 -23.75
CA LEU A 162 4.70 7.04 -24.27
C LEU A 162 3.89 6.71 -25.53
N VAL A 163 2.73 7.35 -25.71
CA VAL A 163 1.78 7.05 -26.79
C VAL A 163 1.56 8.22 -27.77
N ILE A 164 2.14 9.38 -27.50
CA ILE A 164 2.13 10.56 -28.38
C ILE A 164 3.58 10.95 -28.68
N ASP A 165 3.95 10.94 -29.94
CA ASP A 165 5.29 11.32 -30.36
C ASP A 165 5.50 12.86 -30.34
N PRO A 166 6.74 13.36 -30.51
CA PRO A 166 7.02 14.81 -30.54
C PRO A 166 6.31 15.58 -31.64
N SER A 167 5.83 14.90 -32.70
CA SER A 167 5.04 15.51 -33.77
C SER A 167 3.56 15.67 -33.43
N GLY A 168 3.13 15.09 -32.29
CA GLY A 168 1.75 15.05 -31.85
C GLY A 168 0.94 13.87 -32.44
N ALA A 169 1.60 12.95 -33.14
CA ALA A 169 0.93 11.76 -33.68
C ALA A 169 0.81 10.64 -32.63
N PHE A 170 -0.31 9.92 -32.66
CA PHE A 170 -0.52 8.77 -31.80
C PHE A 170 0.36 7.59 -32.25
N HIS A 171 1.15 7.05 -31.33
CA HIS A 171 2.01 5.91 -31.54
C HIS A 171 1.82 4.87 -30.46
N LEU A 172 1.36 3.68 -30.85
CA LEU A 172 1.13 2.57 -29.91
C LEU A 172 2.32 1.60 -29.97
N ASN A 173 3.32 1.82 -29.13
CA ASN A 173 4.46 0.91 -28.98
C ASN A 173 4.13 -0.20 -28.00
N LEU A 174 3.88 -1.42 -28.48
CA LEU A 174 3.57 -2.59 -27.64
C LEU A 174 4.81 -3.33 -27.12
N GLU A 175 6.02 -2.89 -27.49
CA GLU A 175 7.26 -3.38 -26.89
C GLU A 175 7.52 -2.68 -25.53
N ASP A 176 6.90 -1.53 -25.30
CA ASP A 176 6.88 -0.87 -23.99
C ASP A 176 5.90 -1.62 -23.07
N ASP A 177 6.40 -2.09 -21.93
CA ASP A 177 5.64 -2.90 -20.98
C ASP A 177 4.49 -2.14 -20.30
N ILE A 178 4.64 -0.82 -20.10
CA ILE A 178 3.59 0.05 -19.54
C ILE A 178 2.46 0.20 -20.55
N VAL A 179 2.79 0.49 -21.82
CA VAL A 179 1.81 0.64 -22.90
C VAL A 179 1.06 -0.67 -23.13
N ALA A 180 1.79 -1.79 -23.22
CA ALA A 180 1.21 -3.11 -23.38
C ALA A 180 0.30 -3.49 -22.19
N ALA A 181 0.71 -3.18 -20.96
CA ALA A 181 -0.08 -3.45 -19.77
C ALA A 181 -1.36 -2.60 -19.67
N CYS A 182 -1.38 -1.40 -20.23
CA CYS A 182 -2.54 -0.50 -20.23
C CYS A 182 -3.53 -0.80 -21.38
N LEU A 183 -3.12 -1.56 -22.40
CA LEU A 183 -3.97 -1.83 -23.56
C LEU A 183 -5.07 -2.83 -23.21
N MET A 184 -6.32 -2.39 -23.20
CA MET A 184 -7.50 -3.20 -22.92
C MET A 184 -8.15 -3.76 -24.18
N CYS A 185 -8.27 -2.92 -25.22
CA CYS A 185 -8.89 -3.33 -26.49
C CYS A 185 -8.20 -2.61 -27.68
N LYS A 186 -8.20 -3.26 -28.84
CA LYS A 186 -7.66 -2.74 -30.09
C LYS A 186 -8.46 -3.30 -31.28
N GLY A 187 -8.87 -2.42 -32.21
CA GLY A 187 -9.59 -2.84 -33.42
C GLY A 187 -10.93 -3.55 -33.16
N GLY A 188 -11.60 -3.25 -32.04
CA GLY A 188 -12.85 -3.91 -31.65
C GLY A 188 -12.69 -5.22 -30.88
N GLU A 189 -11.45 -5.68 -30.66
CA GLU A 189 -11.14 -6.90 -29.92
C GLU A 189 -10.61 -6.58 -28.53
N ILE A 190 -10.99 -7.40 -27.52
CA ILE A 190 -10.43 -7.33 -26.18
C ILE A 190 -9.06 -7.99 -26.19
N VAL A 191 -7.99 -7.22 -25.95
CA VAL A 191 -6.61 -7.70 -25.92
C VAL A 191 -6.24 -8.24 -24.54
N ARG A 192 -6.79 -7.64 -23.49
CA ARG A 192 -6.52 -8.03 -22.11
C ARG A 192 -7.80 -8.51 -21.43
N VAL A 193 -7.82 -9.80 -21.07
CA VAL A 193 -8.83 -10.37 -20.17
C VAL A 193 -8.25 -10.32 -18.76
N ASN A 194 -8.92 -9.64 -17.84
CA ASN A 194 -8.57 -9.73 -16.42
C ASN A 194 -8.76 -11.19 -15.97
N LYS A 195 -7.66 -11.86 -15.68
CA LYS A 195 -7.67 -13.20 -15.07
C LYS A 195 -7.78 -13.09 -13.56
#